data_ff9177bcd6b9ef2d049025bd657cd450
#
_entry.id   ff9177bcd6b9ef2d049025bd657cd450
#
_cell.length_a   1.000
_cell.length_b   1.000
_cell.length_c   1.000
_cell.angle_alpha   90.00
_cell.angle_beta   90.00
_cell.angle_gamma   90.00
#
_symmetry.space_group_name_H-M   'P 1'
#
loop_
_entity.id
_entity.type
_entity.pdbx_description
1 polymer ?
#
loop_
_entity_poly.entity_id
_entity_poly.type
_entity_poly.pdbx_seq_one_letter_code
_entity_poly.pdbx_strand_id
1 'polypeptide(L)'
;MISDIKRVVEQVSRDKGISREVLIHALEEALRSAARKKFGSKIDIEAQYNEETGDIEVFQFKEVVETVTEPDLQIDFEEGRKLDPECEAGDSLGTKMDAMTFGRIAAQSAKQVIIQKMKDAERDAVYASYVDRKGETVNGIVQRMDRGDIIVNLGTTEAVLPSREQVPRENYRRGDRVRAQILDVLYETRGPQVVLTRTHPDFLVSLFKVEVPEISEGIVEIKAAAREPGSRAKISVASHDSDIDPVGACVGMKGSRVQNVVQELRGEKIDIIPWHVDAAKFVCNALAPAEIARVIIDEESKAMEVIVPDEFLSVAIGKRGQNVRLASKLTGWHLDVTSETKYEELMERGYQSLLAFPDMTEAFADTLFERGFYSAEEIANASADDLMQVPDMTPETAEALIADADAVIEAIPVSYTHLTLPTKEEGC
;
A
#
# COMPACT_ATOMS: atom_id res chain seq x y z
N MET A 1 2.34 41.96 29.84
CA MET A 1 1.78 40.70 29.29
C MET A 1 2.24 40.45 27.84
N ILE A 2 2.73 41.45 27.13
CA ILE A 2 3.31 41.31 25.78
C ILE A 2 4.84 41.08 25.86
N SER A 3 5.49 41.52 26.96
CA SER A 3 6.93 41.31 27.23
C SER A 3 7.43 39.87 27.30
N ASP A 4 6.54 38.88 27.10
CA ASP A 4 6.89 37.46 27.09
C ASP A 4 7.12 36.88 25.69
N ILE A 5 6.75 37.60 24.60
CA ILE A 5 6.84 37.07 23.22
C ILE A 5 8.30 36.79 22.84
N LYS A 6 9.19 37.72 23.09
CA LYS A 6 10.62 37.56 22.83
C LYS A 6 11.20 36.33 23.51
N ARG A 7 10.90 36.16 24.79
CA ARG A 7 11.36 35.03 25.59
C ARG A 7 10.81 33.70 25.08
N VAL A 8 9.50 33.65 24.70
CA VAL A 8 8.85 32.46 24.16
C VAL A 8 9.41 32.10 22.79
N VAL A 9 9.61 33.10 21.91
CA VAL A 9 10.22 32.89 20.58
C VAL A 9 11.62 32.32 20.71
N GLU A 10 12.48 32.92 21.60
CA GLU A 10 13.83 32.44 21.85
C GLU A 10 13.85 31.02 22.45
N GLN A 11 12.96 30.73 23.36
CA GLN A 11 12.83 29.39 23.95
C GLN A 11 12.41 28.35 22.93
N VAL A 12 11.36 28.63 22.14
CA VAL A 12 10.86 27.70 21.11
C VAL A 12 11.89 27.51 19.99
N SER A 13 12.57 28.57 19.58
CA SER A 13 13.66 28.49 18.60
C SER A 13 14.78 27.55 19.09
N ARG A 14 15.17 27.68 20.35
CA ARG A 14 16.21 26.84 20.97
C ARG A 14 15.79 25.38 21.16
N ASP A 15 14.56 25.18 21.69
CA ASP A 15 14.06 23.86 22.07
C ASP A 15 13.67 23.00 20.86
N LYS A 16 13.22 23.63 19.77
CA LYS A 16 12.69 22.94 18.58
C LYS A 16 13.49 23.17 17.29
N GLY A 17 14.55 23.98 17.34
CA GLY A 17 15.41 24.26 16.18
C GLY A 17 14.71 25.07 15.08
N ILE A 18 13.62 25.78 15.39
CA ILE A 18 12.90 26.62 14.43
C ILE A 18 13.61 27.96 14.33
N SER A 19 13.87 28.44 13.11
CA SER A 19 14.46 29.75 12.91
C SER A 19 13.60 30.85 13.55
N ARG A 20 14.27 31.81 14.21
CA ARG A 20 13.62 32.95 14.85
C ARG A 20 12.82 33.78 13.86
N GLU A 21 13.40 33.99 12.66
CA GLU A 21 12.75 34.74 11.58
C GLU A 21 11.41 34.11 11.13
N VAL A 22 11.40 32.79 11.01
CA VAL A 22 10.18 32.03 10.64
C VAL A 22 9.08 32.18 11.70
N LEU A 23 9.45 32.16 12.99
CA LEU A 23 8.51 32.37 14.08
C LEU A 23 7.96 33.80 14.09
N ILE A 24 8.84 34.81 13.93
CA ILE A 24 8.47 36.23 13.89
C ILE A 24 7.53 36.49 12.72
N HIS A 25 7.90 36.09 11.51
CA HIS A 25 7.08 36.28 10.31
C HIS A 25 5.68 35.63 10.45
N ALA A 26 5.62 34.42 10.99
CA ALA A 26 4.35 33.74 11.23
C ALA A 26 3.49 34.45 12.27
N LEU A 27 4.11 35.06 13.28
CA LEU A 27 3.41 35.86 14.28
C LEU A 27 2.87 37.17 13.69
N GLU A 28 3.67 37.87 12.89
CA GLU A 28 3.26 39.09 12.17
C GLU A 28 2.06 38.81 11.26
N GLU A 29 2.11 37.74 10.47
CA GLU A 29 1.03 37.35 9.55
C GLU A 29 -0.24 37.00 10.30
N ALA A 30 -0.14 36.26 11.40
CA ALA A 30 -1.30 35.88 12.21
C ALA A 30 -1.95 37.10 12.88
N LEU A 31 -1.13 38.03 13.36
CA LEU A 31 -1.64 39.26 13.98
C LEU A 31 -2.27 40.18 12.95
N ARG A 32 -1.69 40.31 11.77
CA ARG A 32 -2.28 40.99 10.60
C ARG A 32 -3.66 40.41 10.26
N SER A 33 -3.74 39.06 10.15
CA SER A 33 -4.98 38.38 9.85
C SER A 33 -6.04 38.57 10.95
N ALA A 34 -5.64 38.45 12.21
CA ALA A 34 -6.52 38.66 13.35
C ALA A 34 -7.04 40.13 13.44
N ALA A 35 -6.17 41.10 13.13
CA ALA A 35 -6.54 42.53 13.08
C ALA A 35 -7.55 42.80 11.94
N ARG A 36 -7.27 42.31 10.75
CA ARG A 36 -8.20 42.41 9.60
C ARG A 36 -9.57 41.77 9.88
N LYS A 37 -9.60 40.66 10.57
CA LYS A 37 -10.85 39.99 10.96
C LYS A 37 -11.68 40.81 11.97
N LYS A 38 -11.03 41.58 12.84
CA LYS A 38 -11.70 42.39 13.86
C LYS A 38 -12.12 43.76 13.34
N PHE A 39 -11.26 44.42 12.57
CA PHE A 39 -11.48 45.82 12.14
C PHE A 39 -12.04 45.93 10.73
N GLY A 40 -12.07 44.85 9.97
CA GLY A 40 -12.60 44.77 8.61
C GLY A 40 -11.52 44.56 7.57
N SER A 41 -11.87 43.87 6.49
CA SER A 41 -10.94 43.52 5.41
C SER A 41 -10.51 44.67 4.51
N LYS A 42 -11.22 45.79 4.61
CA LYS A 42 -10.91 47.00 3.81
C LYS A 42 -9.78 47.84 4.40
N ILE A 43 -9.49 47.65 5.69
CA ILE A 43 -8.48 48.44 6.40
C ILE A 43 -7.10 47.82 6.11
N ASP A 44 -6.16 48.66 5.69
CA ASP A 44 -4.79 48.23 5.53
C ASP A 44 -4.07 48.22 6.88
N ILE A 45 -3.68 47.00 7.30
CA ILE A 45 -3.08 46.75 8.60
C ILE A 45 -1.81 45.93 8.40
N GLU A 46 -0.72 46.41 8.98
CA GLU A 46 0.54 45.66 9.09
C GLU A 46 0.90 45.39 10.54
N ALA A 47 1.56 44.28 10.75
CA ALA A 47 2.12 43.89 12.03
C ALA A 47 3.64 43.71 11.87
N GLN A 48 4.40 44.36 12.72
CA GLN A 48 5.87 44.39 12.65
C GLN A 48 6.47 44.08 14.03
N TYR A 49 7.48 43.21 14.04
CA TYR A 49 8.20 42.89 15.27
C TYR A 49 9.25 43.98 15.55
N ASN A 50 9.15 44.56 16.73
CA ASN A 50 10.13 45.54 17.21
C ASN A 50 11.24 44.81 17.99
N GLU A 51 12.45 44.83 17.47
CA GLU A 51 13.60 44.14 18.08
C GLU A 51 14.03 44.73 19.42
N GLU A 52 13.84 46.04 19.64
CA GLU A 52 14.22 46.73 20.85
C GLU A 52 13.32 46.39 22.04
N THR A 53 12.01 46.46 21.79
CA THR A 53 11.00 46.18 22.82
C THR A 53 10.69 44.70 22.96
N GLY A 54 10.93 43.90 21.89
CA GLY A 54 10.58 42.50 21.82
C GLY A 54 9.09 42.23 21.67
N ASP A 55 8.31 43.23 21.28
CA ASP A 55 6.88 43.21 21.08
C ASP A 55 6.54 43.31 19.60
N ILE A 56 5.30 42.88 19.24
CA ILE A 56 4.78 43.10 17.90
C ILE A 56 3.85 44.30 17.92
N GLU A 57 4.20 45.27 17.10
CA GLU A 57 3.43 46.50 16.88
C GLU A 57 2.51 46.33 15.69
N VAL A 58 1.31 46.85 15.81
CA VAL A 58 0.33 46.81 14.72
C VAL A 58 0.06 48.22 14.28
N PHE A 59 0.19 48.45 12.98
CA PHE A 59 -0.01 49.75 12.34
C PHE A 59 -1.22 49.67 11.41
N GLN A 60 -2.06 50.67 11.47
CA GLN A 60 -3.11 50.95 10.49
C GLN A 60 -2.58 51.98 9.51
N PHE A 61 -2.60 51.67 8.24
CA PHE A 61 -2.22 52.62 7.19
C PHE A 61 -3.45 53.37 6.71
N LYS A 62 -3.32 54.67 6.65
CA LYS A 62 -4.35 55.59 6.14
C LYS A 62 -3.78 56.50 5.08
N GLU A 63 -4.53 56.72 4.02
CA GLU A 63 -4.18 57.64 2.94
C GLU A 63 -4.40 59.10 3.37
N VAL A 64 -3.44 59.98 3.14
CA VAL A 64 -3.51 61.39 3.43
C VAL A 64 -4.36 62.08 2.35
N VAL A 65 -5.45 62.71 2.73
CA VAL A 65 -6.37 63.39 1.80
C VAL A 65 -6.71 64.79 2.31
N GLU A 66 -7.05 65.71 1.40
CA GLU A 66 -7.50 67.07 1.75
C GLU A 66 -8.87 67.08 2.39
N THR A 67 -9.74 66.11 2.05
CA THR A 67 -11.10 66.00 2.60
C THR A 67 -11.40 64.53 2.88
N VAL A 68 -11.55 64.18 4.16
CA VAL A 68 -11.84 62.84 4.60
C VAL A 68 -13.27 62.44 4.24
N THR A 69 -13.41 61.43 3.38
CA THR A 69 -14.70 60.79 3.04
C THR A 69 -14.92 59.49 3.78
N GLU A 70 -13.84 58.72 4.01
CA GLU A 70 -13.87 57.46 4.75
C GLU A 70 -12.87 57.53 5.93
N PRO A 71 -13.32 57.83 7.18
CA PRO A 71 -12.44 58.01 8.34
C PRO A 71 -11.60 56.80 8.73
N ASP A 72 -12.04 55.61 8.31
CA ASP A 72 -11.30 54.36 8.58
C ASP A 72 -10.12 54.11 7.63
N LEU A 73 -10.14 54.74 6.43
CA LEU A 73 -9.11 54.54 5.39
C LEU A 73 -8.31 55.79 5.12
N GLN A 74 -8.80 56.95 5.53
CA GLN A 74 -8.26 58.27 5.20
C GLN A 74 -7.93 59.07 6.45
N ILE A 75 -6.94 59.94 6.35
CA ILE A 75 -6.54 60.88 7.39
C ILE A 75 -6.45 62.29 6.76
N ASP A 76 -6.88 63.28 7.52
CA ASP A 76 -6.79 64.67 7.10
C ASP A 76 -5.34 65.13 7.00
N PHE A 77 -5.05 65.99 6.03
CA PHE A 77 -3.68 66.48 5.78
C PHE A 77 -3.07 67.21 6.98
N GLU A 78 -3.87 67.98 7.78
CA GLU A 78 -3.37 68.62 9.00
C GLU A 78 -3.03 67.58 10.12
N GLU A 79 -3.76 66.49 10.19
CA GLU A 79 -3.46 65.40 11.12
C GLU A 79 -2.27 64.56 10.64
N GLY A 80 -2.17 64.35 9.31
CA GLY A 80 -1.06 63.66 8.67
C GLY A 80 0.29 64.33 8.96
N ARG A 81 0.36 65.67 8.87
CA ARG A 81 1.51 66.48 9.18
C ARG A 81 1.98 66.44 10.66
N LYS A 82 1.08 66.08 11.56
CA LYS A 82 1.48 65.83 12.96
C LYS A 82 2.18 64.52 13.16
N LEU A 83 1.93 63.56 12.28
CA LEU A 83 2.59 62.26 12.31
C LEU A 83 3.90 62.26 11.50
N ASP A 84 3.85 62.85 10.32
CA ASP A 84 5.01 63.08 9.46
C ASP A 84 4.97 64.49 8.86
N PRO A 85 5.92 65.42 9.27
CA PRO A 85 5.96 66.79 8.79
C PRO A 85 6.17 66.93 7.28
N GLU A 86 6.76 65.90 6.63
CA GLU A 86 7.09 65.89 5.19
C GLU A 86 6.01 65.23 4.33
N CYS A 87 4.87 64.79 4.92
CA CYS A 87 3.83 64.08 4.17
C CYS A 87 3.16 64.92 3.09
N GLU A 88 2.84 64.33 1.97
CA GLU A 88 2.06 64.89 0.85
C GLU A 88 0.69 64.23 0.73
N ALA A 89 -0.21 64.89 0.03
CA ALA A 89 -1.54 64.30 -0.24
C ALA A 89 -1.39 63.10 -1.17
N GLY A 90 -1.95 61.96 -0.76
CA GLY A 90 -1.80 60.64 -1.41
C GLY A 90 -0.79 59.71 -0.72
N ASP A 91 -0.05 60.21 0.28
CA ASP A 91 0.82 59.35 1.04
C ASP A 91 0.07 58.42 1.99
N SER A 92 0.65 57.26 2.24
CA SER A 92 0.09 56.29 3.18
C SER A 92 0.85 56.34 4.52
N LEU A 93 0.16 56.81 5.57
CA LEU A 93 0.77 56.97 6.90
C LEU A 93 0.33 55.87 7.86
N GLY A 94 1.30 55.20 8.47
CA GLY A 94 1.11 54.18 9.49
C GLY A 94 0.81 54.76 10.87
N THR A 95 -0.39 54.55 11.39
CA THR A 95 -0.77 54.93 12.74
C THR A 95 -0.71 53.72 13.66
N LYS A 96 0.06 53.81 14.76
CA LYS A 96 0.17 52.72 15.73
C LYS A 96 -1.17 52.50 16.43
N MET A 97 -1.69 51.27 16.38
CA MET A 97 -2.95 50.90 17.03
C MET A 97 -2.73 50.69 18.53
N ASP A 98 -3.75 51.06 19.32
CA ASP A 98 -3.69 50.94 20.77
C ASP A 98 -3.60 49.46 21.22
N ALA A 99 -2.51 49.13 21.92
CA ALA A 99 -2.25 47.81 22.47
C ALA A 99 -3.35 47.29 23.42
N MET A 100 -4.10 48.16 24.11
CA MET A 100 -5.16 47.72 25.00
C MET A 100 -6.38 47.13 24.27
N THR A 101 -6.67 47.67 23.09
CA THR A 101 -7.81 47.23 22.26
C THR A 101 -7.53 45.88 21.56
N PHE A 102 -6.27 45.60 21.29
CA PHE A 102 -5.87 44.44 20.51
C PHE A 102 -5.13 43.34 21.31
N GLY A 103 -4.60 43.67 22.50
CA GLY A 103 -3.68 42.84 23.26
C GLY A 103 -4.16 41.39 23.61
N ARG A 104 -5.46 41.20 23.89
CA ARG A 104 -6.00 39.86 24.17
C ARG A 104 -6.04 38.98 22.90
N ILE A 105 -6.46 39.59 21.79
CA ILE A 105 -6.55 38.89 20.49
C ILE A 105 -5.16 38.54 20.00
N ALA A 106 -4.22 39.49 20.11
CA ALA A 106 -2.82 39.32 19.78
C ALA A 106 -2.18 38.18 20.56
N ALA A 107 -2.37 38.15 21.89
CA ALA A 107 -1.82 37.11 22.74
C ALA A 107 -2.41 35.71 22.43
N GLN A 108 -3.69 35.62 22.15
CA GLN A 108 -4.31 34.34 21.75
C GLN A 108 -3.82 33.86 20.37
N SER A 109 -3.76 34.77 19.40
CA SER A 109 -3.28 34.45 18.05
C SER A 109 -1.80 34.04 18.07
N ALA A 110 -0.96 34.78 18.79
CA ALA A 110 0.45 34.45 18.96
C ALA A 110 0.65 33.07 19.59
N LYS A 111 -0.08 32.76 20.67
CA LYS A 111 -0.03 31.43 21.31
C LYS A 111 -0.43 30.33 20.33
N GLN A 112 -1.49 30.54 19.54
CA GLN A 112 -1.99 29.54 18.59
C GLN A 112 -0.98 29.29 17.46
N VAL A 113 -0.36 30.36 16.93
CA VAL A 113 0.67 30.26 15.87
C VAL A 113 1.91 29.55 16.39
N ILE A 114 2.39 29.90 17.57
CA ILE A 114 3.56 29.22 18.18
C ILE A 114 3.28 27.73 18.35
N ILE A 115 2.11 27.35 18.89
CA ILE A 115 1.71 25.95 19.03
C ILE A 115 1.65 25.26 17.66
N GLN A 116 1.11 25.94 16.63
CA GLN A 116 1.04 25.38 15.29
C GLN A 116 2.45 25.16 14.70
N LYS A 117 3.33 26.16 14.77
CA LYS A 117 4.72 26.03 14.25
C LYS A 117 5.53 24.98 15.01
N MET A 118 5.32 24.85 16.32
CA MET A 118 5.91 23.75 17.09
C MET A 118 5.43 22.38 16.58
N LYS A 119 4.13 22.21 16.32
CA LYS A 119 3.57 20.96 15.79
C LYS A 119 4.10 20.68 14.39
N ASP A 120 4.21 21.69 13.53
CA ASP A 120 4.75 21.54 12.18
C ASP A 120 6.21 21.08 12.24
N ALA A 121 7.05 21.70 13.07
CA ALA A 121 8.43 21.29 13.26
C ALA A 121 8.57 19.87 13.87
N GLU A 122 7.70 19.50 14.81
CA GLU A 122 7.65 18.13 15.34
C GLU A 122 7.28 17.13 14.23
N ARG A 123 6.34 17.47 13.35
CA ARG A 123 5.97 16.65 12.19
C ARG A 123 7.12 16.49 11.21
N ASP A 124 7.80 17.58 10.88
CA ASP A 124 8.94 17.55 9.97
C ASP A 124 10.07 16.68 10.53
N ALA A 125 10.34 16.78 11.82
CA ALA A 125 11.33 15.96 12.51
C ALA A 125 10.96 14.47 12.52
N VAL A 126 9.68 14.13 12.77
CA VAL A 126 9.19 12.76 12.71
C VAL A 126 9.28 12.23 11.30
N TYR A 127 8.81 12.99 10.30
CA TYR A 127 8.87 12.58 8.91
C TYR A 127 10.31 12.30 8.47
N ALA A 128 11.23 13.24 8.71
CA ALA A 128 12.65 13.09 8.38
C ALA A 128 13.30 11.89 9.08
N SER A 129 12.87 11.57 10.32
CA SER A 129 13.43 10.46 11.08
C SER A 129 12.94 9.08 10.64
N TYR A 130 11.79 9.01 9.98
CA TYR A 130 11.13 7.72 9.66
C TYR A 130 10.93 7.46 8.16
N VAL A 131 11.04 8.47 7.28
CA VAL A 131 10.77 8.30 5.83
C VAL A 131 11.66 7.25 5.19
N ASP A 132 12.94 7.21 5.55
CA ASP A 132 13.92 6.24 5.02
C ASP A 132 13.86 4.87 5.72
N ARG A 133 13.03 4.75 6.76
CA ARG A 133 12.85 3.54 7.55
C ARG A 133 11.62 2.73 7.15
N LYS A 134 11.02 3.04 6.00
CA LYS A 134 9.94 2.22 5.44
C LYS A 134 10.42 0.79 5.23
N GLY A 135 9.60 -0.19 5.60
CA GLY A 135 9.97 -1.60 5.57
C GLY A 135 10.72 -2.11 6.81
N GLU A 136 11.20 -1.23 7.70
CA GLU A 136 11.81 -1.66 8.94
C GLU A 136 10.78 -2.18 9.96
N THR A 137 11.19 -3.18 10.74
CA THR A 137 10.39 -3.69 11.86
C THR A 137 10.70 -2.89 13.12
N VAL A 138 9.66 -2.40 13.76
CA VAL A 138 9.72 -1.62 14.99
C VAL A 138 8.94 -2.30 16.11
N ASN A 139 9.38 -2.03 17.35
CA ASN A 139 8.68 -2.45 18.55
C ASN A 139 8.07 -1.22 19.23
N GLY A 140 6.83 -1.36 19.68
CA GLY A 140 6.14 -0.30 20.37
C GLY A 140 5.21 -0.82 21.46
N ILE A 141 4.58 0.10 22.17
CA ILE A 141 3.62 -0.18 23.23
C ILE A 141 2.27 0.40 22.84
N VAL A 142 1.22 -0.41 22.93
CA VAL A 142 -0.15 0.04 22.65
C VAL A 142 -0.56 1.10 23.69
N GLN A 143 -0.85 2.30 23.21
CA GLN A 143 -1.21 3.44 24.06
C GLN A 143 -2.72 3.56 24.23
N ARG A 144 -3.46 3.49 23.11
CA ARG A 144 -4.92 3.55 23.06
C ARG A 144 -5.46 2.93 21.77
N MET A 145 -6.74 2.69 21.77
CA MET A 145 -7.49 2.34 20.55
C MET A 145 -8.40 3.52 20.17
N ASP A 146 -8.44 3.85 18.90
CA ASP A 146 -9.25 4.94 18.37
C ASP A 146 -9.99 4.46 17.11
N ARG A 147 -11.32 4.32 17.20
CA ARG A 147 -12.20 3.88 16.10
C ARG A 147 -11.79 2.58 15.41
N GLY A 148 -11.17 1.66 16.14
CA GLY A 148 -10.68 0.38 15.61
C GLY A 148 -9.20 0.39 15.25
N ASP A 149 -8.59 1.54 15.09
CA ASP A 149 -7.15 1.67 14.89
C ASP A 149 -6.40 1.61 16.23
N ILE A 150 -5.21 1.03 16.23
CA ILE A 150 -4.36 0.92 17.39
C ILE A 150 -3.27 2.00 17.31
N ILE A 151 -3.23 2.86 18.33
CA ILE A 151 -2.16 3.85 18.47
C ILE A 151 -1.05 3.25 19.30
N VAL A 152 0.14 3.22 18.71
CA VAL A 152 1.35 2.59 19.25
C VAL A 152 2.38 3.66 19.54
N ASN A 153 2.94 3.65 20.74
CA ASN A 153 4.05 4.50 21.12
C ASN A 153 5.37 3.81 20.74
N LEU A 154 6.16 4.44 19.87
CA LEU A 154 7.49 3.98 19.44
C LEU A 154 8.62 4.55 20.31
N GLY A 155 8.30 5.27 21.40
CA GLY A 155 9.25 5.96 22.28
C GLY A 155 9.41 7.44 21.93
N THR A 156 9.76 7.76 20.70
CA THR A 156 9.94 9.14 20.22
C THR A 156 8.68 9.73 19.60
N THR A 157 7.82 8.89 19.01
CA THR A 157 6.59 9.32 18.33
C THR A 157 5.47 8.29 18.48
N GLU A 158 4.25 8.71 18.19
CA GLU A 158 3.10 7.82 18.02
C GLU A 158 3.04 7.31 16.57
N ALA A 159 2.68 6.04 16.43
CA ALA A 159 2.37 5.39 15.16
C ALA A 159 0.94 4.86 15.18
N VAL A 160 0.35 4.65 14.03
CA VAL A 160 -0.96 4.04 13.87
C VAL A 160 -0.83 2.67 13.21
N LEU A 161 -1.48 1.66 13.79
CA LEU A 161 -1.74 0.38 13.16
C LEU A 161 -3.22 0.33 12.78
N PRO A 162 -3.57 0.67 11.52
CA PRO A 162 -4.95 0.74 11.05
C PRO A 162 -5.65 -0.61 11.17
N SER A 163 -6.96 -0.62 11.31
CA SER A 163 -7.75 -1.86 11.46
C SER A 163 -7.56 -2.83 10.29
N ARG A 164 -7.39 -2.33 9.06
CA ARG A 164 -7.10 -3.12 7.86
C ARG A 164 -5.71 -3.79 7.86
N GLU A 165 -4.78 -3.24 8.65
CA GLU A 165 -3.40 -3.73 8.79
C GLU A 165 -3.21 -4.59 10.04
N GLN A 166 -4.29 -4.86 10.78
CA GLN A 166 -4.31 -5.74 11.93
C GLN A 166 -4.66 -7.16 11.50
N VAL A 167 -4.08 -8.15 12.17
CA VAL A 167 -4.41 -9.55 11.95
C VAL A 167 -5.69 -9.89 12.72
N PRO A 168 -6.73 -10.46 12.09
CA PRO A 168 -8.06 -10.64 12.71
C PRO A 168 -8.08 -11.45 14.01
N ARG A 169 -7.06 -12.28 14.25
CA ARG A 169 -6.93 -13.12 15.45
C ARG A 169 -6.10 -12.51 16.56
N GLU A 170 -5.50 -11.36 16.31
CA GLU A 170 -4.68 -10.67 17.30
C GLU A 170 -5.52 -9.67 18.06
N ASN A 171 -5.55 -9.82 19.38
CA ASN A 171 -6.22 -8.87 20.27
C ASN A 171 -5.18 -8.15 21.12
N TYR A 172 -5.15 -6.85 21.01
CA TYR A 172 -4.25 -5.98 21.76
C TYR A 172 -4.99 -5.18 22.82
N ARG A 173 -4.34 -4.98 23.96
CA ARG A 173 -4.81 -4.12 25.05
C ARG A 173 -3.81 -3.01 25.29
N ARG A 174 -4.26 -1.95 25.93
CA ARG A 174 -3.38 -0.88 26.39
C ARG A 174 -2.25 -1.43 27.25
N GLY A 175 -1.02 -1.08 26.93
CA GLY A 175 0.19 -1.55 27.59
C GLY A 175 0.84 -2.78 26.96
N ASP A 176 0.16 -3.45 26.03
CA ASP A 176 0.75 -4.59 25.33
C ASP A 176 1.89 -4.15 24.39
N ARG A 177 2.89 -5.01 24.29
CA ARG A 177 3.95 -4.83 23.30
C ARG A 177 3.47 -5.31 21.93
N VAL A 178 3.75 -4.55 20.90
CA VAL A 178 3.47 -4.89 19.53
C VAL A 178 4.74 -4.71 18.68
N ARG A 179 5.06 -5.73 17.88
CA ARG A 179 6.06 -5.67 16.83
C ARG A 179 5.34 -5.52 15.50
N ALA A 180 5.70 -4.54 14.71
CA ALA A 180 5.07 -4.28 13.41
C ALA A 180 6.09 -3.68 12.44
N GLN A 181 5.77 -3.70 11.17
CA GLN A 181 6.59 -3.10 10.12
C GLN A 181 6.07 -1.70 9.79
N ILE A 182 6.96 -0.77 9.51
CA ILE A 182 6.60 0.55 8.99
C ILE A 182 6.15 0.37 7.54
N LEU A 183 4.86 0.55 7.31
CA LEU A 183 4.25 0.47 5.99
C LEU A 183 4.48 1.77 5.20
N ASP A 184 4.17 2.89 5.84
CA ASP A 184 4.29 4.21 5.21
C ASP A 184 4.52 5.30 6.26
N VAL A 185 4.98 6.47 5.80
CA VAL A 185 5.14 7.67 6.61
C VAL A 185 4.46 8.83 5.91
N LEU A 186 3.37 9.32 6.48
CA LEU A 186 2.53 10.34 5.89
C LEU A 186 2.98 11.74 6.33
N TYR A 187 3.21 12.65 5.39
CA TYR A 187 3.57 14.03 5.70
C TYR A 187 2.35 14.82 6.18
N GLU A 188 1.26 14.79 5.42
CA GLU A 188 0.03 15.50 5.74
C GLU A 188 -1.01 14.56 6.35
N THR A 189 -1.15 14.56 7.66
CA THR A 189 -2.18 13.80 8.37
C THR A 189 -2.64 14.53 9.62
N ARG A 190 -3.89 14.30 10.03
CA ARG A 190 -4.42 14.81 11.31
C ARG A 190 -4.09 13.92 12.50
N GLY A 191 -3.50 12.74 12.26
CA GLY A 191 -3.12 11.74 13.24
C GLY A 191 -1.62 11.45 13.25
N PRO A 192 -1.20 10.29 13.79
CA PRO A 192 0.17 9.81 13.70
C PRO A 192 0.63 9.67 12.26
N GLN A 193 1.87 10.07 11.97
CA GLN A 193 2.45 10.04 10.63
C GLN A 193 2.95 8.66 10.23
N VAL A 194 3.43 7.88 11.18
CA VAL A 194 3.99 6.54 10.96
C VAL A 194 2.85 5.54 10.91
N VAL A 195 2.68 4.88 9.77
CA VAL A 195 1.69 3.83 9.56
C VAL A 195 2.35 2.48 9.66
N LEU A 196 1.80 1.62 10.51
CA LEU A 196 2.31 0.27 10.76
C LEU A 196 1.44 -0.78 10.07
N THR A 197 2.06 -1.93 9.77
CA THR A 197 1.36 -3.12 9.26
C THR A 197 1.82 -4.37 10.00
N ARG A 198 0.90 -5.32 10.16
CA ARG A 198 1.17 -6.71 10.55
C ARG A 198 0.64 -7.70 9.52
N THR A 199 -0.02 -7.22 8.46
CA THR A 199 -0.61 -8.04 7.40
C THR A 199 0.30 -8.21 6.20
N HIS A 200 1.21 -7.26 5.95
CA HIS A 200 2.07 -7.25 4.77
C HIS A 200 3.00 -8.48 4.72
N PRO A 201 3.22 -9.11 3.54
CA PRO A 201 4.15 -10.23 3.40
C PRO A 201 5.59 -9.91 3.85
N ASP A 202 6.07 -8.68 3.60
CA ASP A 202 7.42 -8.26 3.98
C ASP A 202 7.64 -8.24 5.50
N PHE A 203 6.57 -8.11 6.29
CA PHE A 203 6.66 -8.27 7.73
C PHE A 203 7.10 -9.69 8.09
N LEU A 204 6.54 -10.72 7.42
CA LEU A 204 6.98 -12.10 7.59
C LEU A 204 8.45 -12.28 7.19
N VAL A 205 8.85 -11.70 6.04
CA VAL A 205 10.25 -11.73 5.58
C VAL A 205 11.19 -11.10 6.60
N SER A 206 10.79 -9.96 7.18
CA SER A 206 11.59 -9.29 8.21
C SER A 206 11.75 -10.11 9.50
N LEU A 207 10.72 -10.85 9.89
CA LEU A 207 10.81 -11.76 11.03
C LEU A 207 11.81 -12.90 10.78
N PHE A 208 11.80 -13.49 9.59
CA PHE A 208 12.80 -14.50 9.21
C PHE A 208 14.22 -13.94 9.17
N LYS A 209 14.42 -12.71 8.69
CA LYS A 209 15.74 -12.04 8.73
C LYS A 209 16.30 -11.91 10.14
N VAL A 210 15.45 -11.73 11.14
CA VAL A 210 15.89 -11.63 12.54
C VAL A 210 16.20 -13.01 13.13
N GLU A 211 15.41 -14.04 12.77
CA GLU A 211 15.52 -15.38 13.37
C GLU A 211 16.56 -16.27 12.67
N VAL A 212 16.90 -16.01 11.42
CA VAL A 212 17.76 -16.83 10.57
C VAL A 212 19.03 -16.07 10.19
N PRO A 213 20.17 -16.33 10.86
CA PRO A 213 21.44 -15.63 10.57
C PRO A 213 21.86 -15.75 9.10
N GLU A 214 21.68 -16.91 8.50
CA GLU A 214 22.03 -17.18 7.10
C GLU A 214 21.29 -16.27 6.11
N ILE A 215 20.07 -15.79 6.47
CA ILE A 215 19.34 -14.78 5.69
C ILE A 215 19.95 -13.39 5.92
N SER A 216 20.32 -13.07 7.17
CA SER A 216 20.94 -11.77 7.50
C SER A 216 22.31 -11.62 6.86
N GLU A 217 23.04 -12.70 6.70
CA GLU A 217 24.36 -12.76 6.07
C GLU A 217 24.28 -12.83 4.53
N GLY A 218 23.06 -12.99 3.97
CA GLY A 218 22.83 -13.05 2.53
C GLY A 218 23.19 -14.39 1.89
N ILE A 219 23.45 -15.45 2.68
CA ILE A 219 23.71 -16.81 2.18
C ILE A 219 22.42 -17.45 1.68
N VAL A 220 21.34 -17.30 2.46
CA VAL A 220 19.99 -17.72 2.10
C VAL A 220 19.16 -16.48 1.75
N GLU A 221 18.42 -16.57 0.66
CA GLU A 221 17.56 -15.50 0.18
C GLU A 221 16.08 -15.95 0.16
N ILE A 222 15.18 -15.11 0.67
CA ILE A 222 13.74 -15.29 0.48
C ILE A 222 13.37 -14.67 -0.85
N LYS A 223 13.03 -15.49 -1.84
CA LYS A 223 12.68 -15.06 -3.21
C LYS A 223 11.27 -14.48 -3.32
N ALA A 224 10.32 -15.04 -2.59
CA ALA A 224 8.94 -14.58 -2.56
C ALA A 224 8.25 -14.97 -1.25
N ALA A 225 7.19 -14.25 -0.91
CA ALA A 225 6.32 -14.55 0.22
C ALA A 225 4.85 -14.31 -0.16
N ALA A 226 3.98 -15.27 0.15
CA ALA A 226 2.54 -15.16 0.00
C ALA A 226 1.88 -15.42 1.35
N ARG A 227 0.90 -14.58 1.73
CA ARG A 227 0.36 -14.62 3.08
C ARG A 227 -1.14 -14.40 3.10
N GLU A 228 -1.83 -15.17 3.93
CA GLU A 228 -3.17 -14.90 4.44
C GLU A 228 -3.06 -14.65 5.95
N PRO A 229 -3.03 -13.37 6.37
CA PRO A 229 -2.70 -12.99 7.74
C PRO A 229 -3.53 -13.72 8.80
N GLY A 230 -2.85 -14.28 9.80
CA GLY A 230 -3.48 -15.03 10.88
C GLY A 230 -3.95 -16.45 10.53
N SER A 231 -3.75 -16.91 9.30
CA SER A 231 -4.14 -18.24 8.85
C SER A 231 -2.95 -19.07 8.38
N ARG A 232 -2.41 -18.74 7.23
CA ARG A 232 -1.28 -19.47 6.63
C ARG A 232 -0.46 -18.54 5.74
N ALA A 233 0.83 -18.84 5.65
CA ALA A 233 1.76 -18.18 4.74
C ALA A 233 2.65 -19.21 4.06
N LYS A 234 3.17 -18.84 2.89
CA LYS A 234 4.21 -19.59 2.17
C LYS A 234 5.36 -18.64 1.87
N ILE A 235 6.59 -19.10 2.08
CA ILE A 235 7.81 -18.40 1.67
C ILE A 235 8.63 -19.30 0.78
N SER A 236 9.22 -18.74 -0.25
CA SER A 236 10.18 -19.46 -1.11
C SER A 236 11.59 -19.01 -0.79
N VAL A 237 12.49 -19.97 -0.62
CA VAL A 237 13.86 -19.76 -0.19
C VAL A 237 14.85 -20.39 -1.15
N ALA A 238 15.96 -19.71 -1.38
CA ALA A 238 17.08 -20.21 -2.18
C ALA A 238 18.39 -19.96 -1.43
N SER A 239 19.38 -20.84 -1.62
CA SER A 239 20.73 -20.62 -1.13
C SER A 239 21.66 -20.22 -2.28
N HIS A 240 22.58 -19.31 -2.00
CA HIS A 240 23.70 -18.98 -2.88
C HIS A 240 24.87 -19.93 -2.68
N ASP A 241 24.88 -20.70 -1.57
CA ASP A 241 25.85 -21.73 -1.26
C ASP A 241 25.22 -23.11 -1.44
N SER A 242 25.84 -23.96 -2.28
CA SER A 242 25.36 -25.32 -2.57
C SER A 242 25.39 -26.24 -1.37
N ASP A 243 26.24 -25.96 -0.38
CA ASP A 243 26.41 -26.79 0.81
C ASP A 243 25.40 -26.49 1.91
N ILE A 244 24.59 -25.43 1.74
CA ILE A 244 23.59 -24.99 2.71
C ILE A 244 22.19 -25.29 2.20
N ASP A 245 21.45 -26.13 2.93
CA ASP A 245 20.01 -26.33 2.71
C ASP A 245 19.22 -25.11 3.18
N PRO A 246 18.60 -24.33 2.25
CA PRO A 246 17.87 -23.11 2.61
C PRO A 246 16.62 -23.39 3.43
N VAL A 247 15.97 -24.53 3.22
CA VAL A 247 14.76 -24.92 3.98
C VAL A 247 15.16 -25.31 5.41
N GLY A 248 16.18 -26.14 5.56
CA GLY A 248 16.71 -26.54 6.86
C GLY A 248 17.20 -25.36 7.69
N ALA A 249 17.87 -24.39 7.08
CA ALA A 249 18.31 -23.16 7.74
C ALA A 249 17.13 -22.34 8.31
N CYS A 250 16.05 -22.20 7.55
CA CYS A 250 14.86 -21.47 7.97
C CYS A 250 14.02 -22.22 9.02
N VAL A 251 13.96 -23.55 8.93
CA VAL A 251 13.26 -24.40 9.91
C VAL A 251 14.01 -24.41 11.24
N GLY A 252 15.32 -24.56 11.19
CA GLY A 252 16.18 -24.66 12.36
C GLY A 252 16.08 -26.02 13.08
N MET A 253 16.89 -26.21 14.11
CA MET A 253 16.89 -27.44 14.89
C MET A 253 15.52 -27.74 15.49
N LYS A 254 14.93 -28.87 15.13
CA LYS A 254 13.58 -29.29 15.56
C LYS A 254 12.50 -28.26 15.32
N GLY A 255 12.68 -27.43 14.31
CA GLY A 255 11.72 -26.39 13.96
C GLY A 255 11.77 -25.13 14.84
N SER A 256 12.82 -24.94 15.65
CA SER A 256 12.87 -23.84 16.63
C SER A 256 12.74 -22.45 16.00
N ARG A 257 13.41 -22.20 14.88
CA ARG A 257 13.41 -20.89 14.23
C ARG A 257 12.03 -20.55 13.64
N VAL A 258 11.46 -21.46 12.85
CA VAL A 258 10.11 -21.26 12.30
C VAL A 258 9.07 -21.14 13.41
N GLN A 259 9.20 -21.88 14.52
CA GLN A 259 8.28 -21.79 15.65
C GLN A 259 8.34 -20.42 16.35
N ASN A 260 9.50 -19.78 16.44
CA ASN A 260 9.61 -18.42 16.98
C ASN A 260 8.81 -17.43 16.11
N VAL A 261 8.91 -17.54 14.78
CA VAL A 261 8.13 -16.71 13.85
C VAL A 261 6.62 -17.01 13.97
N VAL A 262 6.24 -18.29 14.04
CA VAL A 262 4.85 -18.72 14.24
C VAL A 262 4.27 -18.16 15.54
N GLN A 263 5.05 -18.16 16.64
CA GLN A 263 4.63 -17.58 17.93
C GLN A 263 4.46 -16.06 17.85
N GLU A 264 5.37 -15.35 17.19
CA GLU A 264 5.23 -13.89 16.96
C GLU A 264 3.94 -13.57 16.18
N LEU A 265 3.58 -14.42 15.19
CA LEU A 265 2.38 -14.31 14.37
C LEU A 265 1.16 -15.02 14.99
N ARG A 266 1.24 -15.36 16.28
CA ARG A 266 0.15 -15.97 17.08
C ARG A 266 -0.50 -17.20 16.46
N GLY A 267 0.33 -18.07 15.88
CA GLY A 267 -0.10 -19.38 15.39
C GLY A 267 -0.43 -19.42 13.90
N GLU A 268 -0.02 -18.42 13.11
CA GLU A 268 -0.07 -18.48 11.66
C GLU A 268 0.84 -19.60 11.14
N LYS A 269 0.29 -20.51 10.34
CA LYS A 269 1.07 -21.64 9.78
C LYS A 269 1.97 -21.14 8.67
N ILE A 270 3.22 -21.59 8.64
CA ILE A 270 4.21 -21.16 7.67
C ILE A 270 4.76 -22.38 6.93
N ASP A 271 4.62 -22.39 5.61
CA ASP A 271 5.24 -23.36 4.72
C ASP A 271 6.50 -22.76 4.11
N ILE A 272 7.63 -23.44 4.26
CA ILE A 272 8.92 -23.03 3.69
C ILE A 272 9.20 -23.91 2.49
N ILE A 273 9.37 -23.29 1.32
CA ILE A 273 9.37 -23.93 0.01
C ILE A 273 10.71 -23.67 -0.67
N PRO A 274 11.40 -24.70 -1.18
CA PRO A 274 12.60 -24.48 -1.97
C PRO A 274 12.22 -23.82 -3.29
N TRP A 275 12.86 -22.70 -3.58
CA TRP A 275 12.71 -22.00 -4.86
C TRP A 275 13.42 -22.80 -5.97
N HIS A 276 12.89 -22.77 -7.17
CA HIS A 276 13.50 -23.39 -8.33
C HIS A 276 13.41 -22.48 -9.56
N VAL A 277 14.42 -22.53 -10.44
CA VAL A 277 14.45 -21.74 -11.69
C VAL A 277 13.37 -22.22 -12.65
N ASP A 278 13.17 -23.53 -12.74
CA ASP A 278 12.08 -24.15 -13.50
C ASP A 278 10.74 -23.87 -12.82
N ALA A 279 9.86 -23.18 -13.53
CA ALA A 279 8.57 -22.75 -13.01
C ALA A 279 7.66 -23.93 -12.63
N ALA A 280 7.66 -25.02 -13.41
CA ALA A 280 6.88 -26.21 -13.11
C ALA A 280 7.32 -26.86 -11.81
N LYS A 281 8.62 -27.03 -11.62
CA LYS A 281 9.17 -27.55 -10.36
C LYS A 281 8.89 -26.65 -9.18
N PHE A 282 8.94 -25.33 -9.38
CA PHE A 282 8.61 -24.39 -8.33
C PHE A 282 7.13 -24.47 -7.93
N VAL A 283 6.22 -24.61 -8.91
CA VAL A 283 4.79 -24.83 -8.64
C VAL A 283 4.54 -26.16 -7.92
N CYS A 284 5.21 -27.24 -8.34
CA CYS A 284 5.14 -28.52 -7.64
C CYS A 284 5.55 -28.40 -6.16
N ASN A 285 6.68 -27.73 -5.89
CA ASN A 285 7.12 -27.45 -4.53
C ASN A 285 6.10 -26.60 -3.76
N ALA A 286 5.51 -25.61 -4.42
CA ALA A 286 4.56 -24.67 -3.80
C ALA A 286 3.23 -25.32 -3.42
N LEU A 287 2.81 -26.40 -4.11
CA LEU A 287 1.58 -27.13 -3.82
C LEU A 287 1.76 -28.26 -2.81
N ALA A 288 3.01 -28.53 -2.39
CA ALA A 288 3.26 -29.54 -1.35
C ALA A 288 2.31 -29.36 -0.14
N PRO A 289 1.88 -30.47 0.50
CA PRO A 289 2.31 -31.85 0.35
C PRO A 289 1.53 -32.68 -0.71
N ALA A 290 0.82 -32.04 -1.65
CA ALA A 290 0.17 -32.77 -2.72
C ALA A 290 1.20 -33.30 -3.72
N GLU A 291 1.04 -34.55 -4.15
CA GLU A 291 1.77 -35.11 -5.26
C GLU A 291 1.15 -34.64 -6.58
N ILE A 292 1.99 -34.33 -7.56
CA ILE A 292 1.57 -33.82 -8.86
C ILE A 292 1.93 -34.82 -9.93
N ALA A 293 0.97 -35.24 -10.72
CA ALA A 293 1.15 -36.18 -11.82
C ALA A 293 1.69 -35.48 -13.07
N ARG A 294 1.11 -34.32 -13.43
CA ARG A 294 1.47 -33.58 -14.64
C ARG A 294 1.24 -32.07 -14.44
N VAL A 295 2.05 -31.26 -15.13
CA VAL A 295 1.86 -29.81 -15.24
C VAL A 295 1.89 -29.44 -16.71
N ILE A 296 0.86 -28.72 -17.15
CA ILE A 296 0.76 -28.14 -18.50
C ILE A 296 0.97 -26.64 -18.33
N ILE A 297 1.89 -26.08 -19.12
CA ILE A 297 2.32 -24.69 -18.99
C ILE A 297 1.82 -23.91 -20.20
N ASP A 298 1.13 -22.81 -19.92
CA ASP A 298 0.85 -21.76 -20.89
C ASP A 298 1.66 -20.52 -20.54
N GLU A 299 2.74 -20.28 -21.30
CA GLU A 299 3.64 -19.16 -21.04
C GLU A 299 3.02 -17.81 -21.44
N GLU A 300 2.12 -17.79 -22.44
CA GLU A 300 1.50 -16.59 -22.95
C GLU A 300 0.57 -15.95 -21.91
N SER A 301 -0.32 -16.75 -21.32
CA SER A 301 -1.26 -16.32 -20.29
C SER A 301 -0.68 -16.37 -18.88
N LYS A 302 0.55 -16.90 -18.71
CA LYS A 302 1.15 -17.23 -17.39
C LYS A 302 0.23 -18.10 -16.53
N ALA A 303 -0.38 -19.10 -17.15
CA ALA A 303 -1.24 -20.07 -16.50
C ALA A 303 -0.58 -21.46 -16.50
N MET A 304 -0.89 -22.25 -15.48
CA MET A 304 -0.51 -23.65 -15.40
C MET A 304 -1.71 -24.49 -14.99
N GLU A 305 -1.98 -25.52 -15.76
CA GLU A 305 -2.90 -26.57 -15.36
C GLU A 305 -2.10 -27.67 -14.66
N VAL A 306 -2.51 -27.94 -13.42
CA VAL A 306 -1.83 -28.89 -12.54
C VAL A 306 -2.73 -30.11 -12.33
N ILE A 307 -2.31 -31.25 -12.85
CA ILE A 307 -3.05 -32.51 -12.76
C ILE A 307 -2.49 -33.29 -11.58
N VAL A 308 -3.38 -33.66 -10.66
CA VAL A 308 -3.06 -34.37 -9.44
C VAL A 308 -3.82 -35.70 -9.35
N PRO A 309 -3.29 -36.75 -8.72
CA PRO A 309 -4.06 -37.94 -8.40
C PRO A 309 -5.30 -37.56 -7.57
N ASP A 310 -6.41 -38.26 -7.76
CA ASP A 310 -7.69 -37.90 -7.14
C ASP A 310 -7.63 -37.76 -5.61
N GLU A 311 -6.81 -38.60 -4.96
CA GLU A 311 -6.59 -38.56 -3.51
C GLU A 311 -5.93 -37.27 -3.03
N PHE A 312 -5.14 -36.59 -3.88
CA PHE A 312 -4.43 -35.35 -3.55
C PHE A 312 -5.19 -34.08 -3.95
N LEU A 313 -6.28 -34.18 -4.71
CA LEU A 313 -7.04 -33.01 -5.19
C LEU A 313 -7.45 -32.08 -4.02
N SER A 314 -8.03 -32.65 -2.97
CA SER A 314 -8.46 -31.86 -1.81
C SER A 314 -7.29 -31.21 -1.06
N VAL A 315 -6.11 -31.83 -1.05
CA VAL A 315 -4.91 -31.32 -0.41
C VAL A 315 -4.28 -30.22 -1.27
N ALA A 316 -4.20 -30.42 -2.59
CA ALA A 316 -3.68 -29.46 -3.55
C ALA A 316 -4.48 -28.15 -3.52
N ILE A 317 -5.81 -28.24 -3.56
CA ILE A 317 -6.71 -27.07 -3.46
C ILE A 317 -6.63 -26.46 -2.05
N GLY A 318 -6.67 -27.31 -1.01
CA GLY A 318 -6.72 -26.89 0.38
C GLY A 318 -8.08 -26.32 0.80
N LYS A 319 -8.21 -26.04 2.10
CA LYS A 319 -9.46 -25.53 2.67
C LYS A 319 -9.85 -24.19 2.02
N ARG A 320 -10.98 -24.14 1.33
CA ARG A 320 -11.49 -22.96 0.59
C ARG A 320 -10.49 -22.44 -0.45
N GLY A 321 -9.75 -23.31 -1.11
CA GLY A 321 -8.76 -22.91 -2.10
C GLY A 321 -7.50 -22.23 -1.54
N GLN A 322 -7.24 -22.31 -0.24
CA GLN A 322 -6.15 -21.61 0.40
C GLN A 322 -4.77 -22.05 -0.12
N ASN A 323 -4.56 -23.36 -0.35
CA ASN A 323 -3.26 -23.84 -0.76
C ASN A 323 -2.91 -23.40 -2.19
N VAL A 324 -3.83 -23.60 -3.13
CA VAL A 324 -3.64 -23.18 -4.53
C VAL A 324 -3.51 -21.65 -4.65
N ARG A 325 -4.35 -20.89 -3.93
CA ARG A 325 -4.28 -19.42 -3.96
C ARG A 325 -2.97 -18.86 -3.41
N LEU A 326 -2.44 -19.43 -2.33
CA LEU A 326 -1.12 -19.07 -1.80
C LEU A 326 0.00 -19.48 -2.74
N ALA A 327 -0.08 -20.68 -3.36
CA ALA A 327 0.89 -21.14 -4.34
C ALA A 327 0.89 -20.22 -5.58
N SER A 328 -0.29 -19.87 -6.11
CA SER A 328 -0.43 -18.93 -7.22
C SER A 328 0.22 -17.57 -6.92
N LYS A 329 -0.08 -16.98 -5.74
CA LYS A 329 0.54 -15.71 -5.31
C LYS A 329 2.03 -15.81 -5.11
N LEU A 330 2.54 -16.95 -4.63
CA LEU A 330 3.95 -17.17 -4.37
C LEU A 330 4.76 -17.31 -5.66
N THR A 331 4.21 -18.02 -6.64
CA THR A 331 4.88 -18.34 -7.91
C THR A 331 4.67 -17.28 -8.97
N GLY A 332 3.59 -16.51 -8.86
CA GLY A 332 3.18 -15.52 -9.85
C GLY A 332 2.49 -16.12 -11.08
N TRP A 333 2.12 -17.41 -11.01
CA TRP A 333 1.39 -18.12 -12.06
C TRP A 333 -0.07 -18.31 -11.66
N HIS A 334 -0.97 -18.23 -12.62
CA HIS A 334 -2.35 -18.67 -12.43
C HIS A 334 -2.38 -20.20 -12.41
N LEU A 335 -2.89 -20.78 -11.34
CA LEU A 335 -2.90 -22.24 -11.16
C LEU A 335 -4.33 -22.77 -11.20
N ASP A 336 -4.60 -23.65 -12.15
CA ASP A 336 -5.82 -24.48 -12.17
C ASP A 336 -5.45 -25.91 -11.78
N VAL A 337 -6.20 -26.48 -10.84
CA VAL A 337 -5.89 -27.81 -10.28
C VAL A 337 -7.02 -28.76 -10.56
N THR A 338 -6.72 -29.81 -11.31
CA THR A 338 -7.67 -30.83 -11.77
C THR A 338 -7.21 -32.22 -11.36
N SER A 339 -8.14 -33.15 -11.08
CA SER A 339 -7.77 -34.55 -10.83
C SER A 339 -7.51 -35.31 -12.13
N GLU A 340 -6.70 -36.40 -12.05
CA GLU A 340 -6.41 -37.25 -13.20
C GLU A 340 -7.69 -37.77 -13.85
N THR A 341 -8.60 -38.33 -13.06
CA THR A 341 -9.92 -38.84 -13.58
C THR A 341 -10.67 -37.74 -14.32
N LYS A 342 -10.77 -36.55 -13.75
CA LYS A 342 -11.50 -35.45 -14.40
C LYS A 342 -10.78 -34.97 -15.67
N TYR A 343 -9.47 -34.95 -15.67
CA TYR A 343 -8.67 -34.59 -16.85
C TYR A 343 -8.86 -35.60 -17.97
N GLU A 344 -8.84 -36.92 -17.65
CA GLU A 344 -9.10 -38.00 -18.60
C GLU A 344 -10.53 -37.91 -19.18
N GLU A 345 -11.51 -37.65 -18.32
CA GLU A 345 -12.92 -37.45 -18.78
C GLU A 345 -13.03 -36.22 -19.70
N LEU A 346 -12.29 -35.13 -19.44
CA LEU A 346 -12.29 -33.96 -20.31
C LEU A 346 -11.64 -34.27 -21.67
N MET A 347 -10.51 -34.96 -21.67
CA MET A 347 -9.80 -35.37 -22.88
C MET A 347 -10.65 -36.31 -23.71
N GLU A 348 -11.26 -37.31 -23.09
CA GLU A 348 -12.18 -38.28 -23.79
C GLU A 348 -13.38 -37.54 -24.38
N ARG A 349 -14.01 -36.64 -23.61
CA ARG A 349 -15.13 -35.82 -24.11
C ARG A 349 -14.68 -34.91 -25.26
N GLY A 350 -13.52 -34.27 -25.14
CA GLY A 350 -12.96 -33.47 -26.20
C GLY A 350 -12.76 -34.29 -27.46
N TYR A 351 -12.16 -35.48 -27.36
CA TYR A 351 -11.95 -36.38 -28.47
C TYR A 351 -13.26 -36.84 -29.11
N GLN A 352 -14.30 -37.16 -28.32
CA GLN A 352 -15.63 -37.49 -28.80
C GLN A 352 -16.28 -36.31 -29.54
N SER A 353 -15.97 -35.06 -29.14
CA SER A 353 -16.46 -33.88 -29.85
C SER A 353 -15.80 -33.73 -31.23
N LEU A 354 -14.52 -34.10 -31.36
CA LEU A 354 -13.86 -34.14 -32.67
C LEU A 354 -14.50 -35.15 -33.62
N LEU A 355 -14.83 -36.35 -33.12
CA LEU A 355 -15.49 -37.37 -33.89
C LEU A 355 -16.95 -37.02 -34.33
N ALA A 356 -17.53 -36.00 -33.69
CA ALA A 356 -18.88 -35.55 -34.03
C ALA A 356 -18.94 -34.62 -35.26
N PHE A 357 -17.80 -34.15 -35.77
CA PHE A 357 -17.79 -33.38 -37.01
C PHE A 357 -18.22 -34.21 -38.21
N PRO A 358 -18.92 -33.61 -39.21
CA PRO A 358 -19.27 -34.28 -40.45
C PRO A 358 -18.01 -34.78 -41.19
N ASP A 359 -18.06 -36.00 -41.70
CA ASP A 359 -16.97 -36.65 -42.45
C ASP A 359 -15.64 -36.84 -41.69
N MET A 360 -15.64 -36.65 -40.35
CA MET A 360 -14.45 -36.88 -39.52
C MET A 360 -14.15 -38.39 -39.45
N THR A 361 -12.91 -38.74 -39.73
CA THR A 361 -12.41 -40.10 -39.52
C THR A 361 -11.60 -40.19 -38.21
N GLU A 362 -11.61 -41.37 -37.59
CA GLU A 362 -10.76 -41.57 -36.37
C GLU A 362 -9.29 -41.18 -36.61
N ALA A 363 -8.73 -41.58 -37.75
CA ALA A 363 -7.33 -41.26 -38.09
C ALA A 363 -7.08 -39.74 -38.22
N PHE A 364 -8.06 -38.98 -38.69
CA PHE A 364 -7.94 -37.52 -38.79
C PHE A 364 -8.16 -36.82 -37.43
N ALA A 365 -9.10 -37.33 -36.63
CA ALA A 365 -9.27 -36.88 -35.26
C ALA A 365 -8.02 -37.14 -34.41
N ASP A 366 -7.38 -38.32 -34.55
CA ASP A 366 -6.11 -38.62 -33.91
C ASP A 366 -5.01 -37.60 -34.31
N THR A 367 -4.95 -37.24 -35.60
CA THR A 367 -3.97 -36.28 -36.10
C THR A 367 -4.20 -34.87 -35.51
N LEU A 368 -5.46 -34.44 -35.42
CA LEU A 368 -5.84 -33.19 -34.76
C LEU A 368 -5.44 -33.20 -33.29
N PHE A 369 -5.78 -34.30 -32.58
CA PHE A 369 -5.47 -34.48 -31.18
C PHE A 369 -3.95 -34.46 -30.89
N GLU A 370 -3.13 -35.15 -31.70
CA GLU A 370 -1.68 -35.13 -31.61
C GLU A 370 -1.06 -33.75 -31.87
N ARG A 371 -1.77 -32.90 -32.63
CA ARG A 371 -1.35 -31.53 -32.94
C ARG A 371 -1.82 -30.48 -31.94
N GLY A 372 -2.53 -30.90 -30.88
CA GLY A 372 -2.97 -30.03 -29.80
C GLY A 372 -4.37 -29.46 -29.93
N PHE A 373 -5.17 -30.00 -30.89
CA PHE A 373 -6.60 -29.68 -30.99
C PHE A 373 -7.40 -30.80 -30.31
N TYR A 374 -7.67 -30.61 -29.01
CA TYR A 374 -8.26 -31.64 -28.17
C TYR A 374 -9.80 -31.68 -28.18
N SER A 375 -10.46 -30.63 -28.73
CA SER A 375 -11.92 -30.52 -28.72
C SER A 375 -12.46 -29.65 -29.84
N ALA A 376 -13.76 -29.76 -30.09
CA ALA A 376 -14.48 -28.89 -31.01
C ALA A 376 -14.42 -27.42 -30.60
N GLU A 377 -14.37 -27.12 -29.28
CA GLU A 377 -14.23 -25.75 -28.74
C GLU A 377 -12.88 -25.14 -29.13
N GLU A 378 -11.80 -25.93 -29.15
CA GLU A 378 -10.47 -25.44 -29.57
C GLU A 378 -10.45 -25.20 -31.07
N ILE A 379 -11.13 -26.01 -31.88
CA ILE A 379 -11.26 -25.77 -33.31
C ILE A 379 -12.07 -24.50 -33.58
N ALA A 380 -13.14 -24.23 -32.83
CA ALA A 380 -13.94 -23.01 -32.97
C ALA A 380 -13.12 -21.75 -32.67
N ASN A 381 -12.15 -21.84 -31.76
CA ASN A 381 -11.28 -20.73 -31.38
C ASN A 381 -9.99 -20.62 -32.19
N ALA A 382 -9.66 -21.64 -33.00
CA ALA A 382 -8.47 -21.67 -33.84
C ALA A 382 -8.59 -20.77 -35.06
N SER A 383 -7.46 -20.28 -35.55
CA SER A 383 -7.41 -19.64 -36.86
C SER A 383 -7.24 -20.69 -37.98
N ALA A 384 -7.67 -20.37 -39.21
CA ALA A 384 -7.46 -21.26 -40.34
C ALA A 384 -5.94 -21.55 -40.58
N ASP A 385 -5.10 -20.58 -40.29
CA ASP A 385 -3.63 -20.74 -40.39
C ASP A 385 -3.08 -21.72 -39.36
N ASP A 386 -3.63 -21.78 -38.17
CA ASP A 386 -3.22 -22.75 -37.13
C ASP A 386 -3.60 -24.17 -37.55
N LEU A 387 -4.82 -24.35 -38.07
CA LEU A 387 -5.31 -25.64 -38.55
C LEU A 387 -4.52 -26.12 -39.78
N MET A 388 -4.03 -25.22 -40.62
CA MET A 388 -3.19 -25.56 -41.78
C MET A 388 -1.84 -26.18 -41.40
N GLN A 389 -1.43 -26.17 -40.16
CA GLN A 389 -0.24 -26.87 -39.66
C GLN A 389 -0.49 -28.37 -39.43
N VAL A 390 -1.74 -28.80 -39.49
CA VAL A 390 -2.12 -30.22 -39.37
C VAL A 390 -1.90 -30.91 -40.71
N PRO A 391 -1.25 -32.09 -40.74
CA PRO A 391 -1.05 -32.84 -42.00
C PRO A 391 -2.41 -33.15 -42.67
N ASP A 392 -2.38 -33.10 -43.99
CA ASP A 392 -3.55 -33.37 -44.90
C ASP A 392 -4.70 -32.34 -44.73
N MET A 393 -4.49 -31.22 -44.00
CA MET A 393 -5.44 -30.13 -43.93
C MET A 393 -5.44 -29.28 -45.19
N THR A 394 -6.61 -28.96 -45.71
CA THR A 394 -6.76 -27.98 -46.79
C THR A 394 -7.45 -26.73 -46.27
N PRO A 395 -7.27 -25.55 -46.94
CA PRO A 395 -7.94 -24.33 -46.52
C PRO A 395 -9.45 -24.46 -46.44
N GLU A 396 -10.03 -25.23 -47.41
CA GLU A 396 -11.48 -25.49 -47.49
C GLU A 396 -11.93 -26.34 -46.32
N THR A 397 -11.12 -27.34 -45.91
CA THR A 397 -11.44 -28.21 -44.76
C THR A 397 -11.30 -27.45 -43.46
N ALA A 398 -10.30 -26.61 -43.32
CA ALA A 398 -10.09 -25.77 -42.12
C ALA A 398 -11.24 -24.78 -41.89
N GLU A 399 -11.68 -24.09 -42.95
CA GLU A 399 -12.85 -23.19 -42.90
C GLU A 399 -14.15 -23.93 -42.60
N ALA A 400 -14.33 -25.14 -43.16
CA ALA A 400 -15.51 -25.98 -42.88
C ALA A 400 -15.52 -26.42 -41.43
N LEU A 401 -14.40 -26.90 -40.89
CA LEU A 401 -14.34 -27.32 -39.48
C LEU A 401 -14.63 -26.15 -38.52
N ILE A 402 -14.10 -24.95 -38.78
CA ILE A 402 -14.39 -23.77 -37.94
C ILE A 402 -15.88 -23.41 -38.05
N ALA A 403 -16.48 -23.46 -39.25
CA ALA A 403 -17.88 -23.13 -39.45
C ALA A 403 -18.84 -24.13 -38.77
N ASP A 404 -18.49 -25.43 -38.77
CA ASP A 404 -19.32 -26.50 -38.19
C ASP A 404 -19.09 -26.63 -36.69
N ALA A 405 -18.02 -26.08 -36.11
CA ALA A 405 -17.63 -26.26 -34.71
C ALA A 405 -18.72 -25.80 -33.74
N ASP A 406 -19.34 -24.67 -33.96
CA ASP A 406 -20.42 -24.16 -33.10
C ASP A 406 -21.63 -25.08 -33.10
N ALA A 407 -22.00 -25.63 -34.25
CA ALA A 407 -23.09 -26.58 -34.40
C ALA A 407 -22.80 -27.93 -33.73
N VAL A 408 -21.53 -28.37 -33.78
CA VAL A 408 -21.07 -29.59 -33.09
C VAL A 408 -21.10 -29.38 -31.57
N ILE A 409 -20.66 -28.24 -31.08
CA ILE A 409 -20.68 -27.90 -29.65
C ILE A 409 -22.15 -27.90 -29.13
N GLU A 410 -23.08 -27.29 -29.87
CA GLU A 410 -24.48 -27.22 -29.50
C GLU A 410 -25.19 -28.61 -29.55
N ALA A 411 -24.71 -29.51 -30.43
CA ALA A 411 -25.29 -30.84 -30.59
C ALA A 411 -24.87 -31.83 -29.49
N ILE A 412 -23.78 -31.56 -28.78
CA ILE A 412 -23.32 -32.40 -27.68
C ILE A 412 -24.19 -32.17 -26.45
N PRO A 413 -24.86 -33.21 -25.91
CA PRO A 413 -25.77 -33.04 -24.78
C PRO A 413 -24.98 -32.53 -23.58
N VAL A 414 -25.34 -31.31 -23.12
CA VAL A 414 -24.80 -30.65 -21.94
C VAL A 414 -25.27 -31.41 -20.69
N SER A 415 -24.59 -32.48 -20.33
CA SER A 415 -24.67 -33.02 -18.97
C SER A 415 -23.52 -32.42 -18.17
N TYR A 416 -23.88 -31.46 -17.29
CA TYR A 416 -23.03 -30.63 -16.43
C TYR A 416 -22.37 -29.41 -17.08
N THR A 417 -23.19 -28.39 -17.31
CA THR A 417 -22.76 -27.00 -17.29
C THR A 417 -22.35 -26.65 -15.86
N HIS A 418 -21.11 -26.30 -15.65
CA HIS A 418 -20.59 -25.25 -14.80
C HIS A 418 -19.08 -25.46 -14.57
N LEU A 419 -18.27 -25.11 -15.55
CA LEU A 419 -16.97 -24.55 -15.30
C LEU A 419 -16.85 -23.32 -16.19
N THR A 420 -17.60 -22.27 -15.80
CA THR A 420 -17.26 -20.92 -16.22
C THR A 420 -15.94 -20.55 -15.53
N LEU A 421 -14.94 -20.28 -16.33
CA LEU A 421 -13.78 -19.51 -15.93
C LEU A 421 -14.28 -18.32 -15.09
N PRO A 422 -13.63 -17.97 -13.98
CA PRO A 422 -14.01 -16.78 -13.23
C PRO A 422 -13.77 -15.55 -14.10
N THR A 423 -14.86 -15.06 -14.70
CA THR A 423 -14.91 -13.70 -15.24
C THR A 423 -14.55 -12.73 -14.12
N LYS A 424 -13.67 -11.78 -14.46
CA LYS A 424 -13.33 -10.56 -13.71
C LYS A 424 -14.43 -10.20 -12.70
N GLU A 425 -14.13 -10.28 -11.41
CA GLU A 425 -14.82 -9.45 -10.43
C GLU A 425 -14.20 -8.05 -10.49
N GLU A 426 -14.95 -7.14 -11.08
CA GLU A 426 -14.80 -5.71 -10.91
C GLU A 426 -15.08 -5.36 -9.44
N GLY A 427 -14.30 -4.42 -8.93
CA GLY A 427 -14.19 -4.05 -7.55
C GLY A 427 -15.47 -3.60 -6.83
N CYS A 428 -15.40 -3.72 -5.53
CA CYS A 428 -15.84 -2.74 -4.53
C CYS A 428 -14.84 -2.70 -3.40
#